data_1fb3c47480a5a3d42129842c06d9633a
#
_entry.id   1fb3c47480a5a3d42129842c06d9633a
#
_cell.length_a   1.000
_cell.length_b   1.000
_cell.length_c   1.000
_cell.angle_alpha   90.00
_cell.angle_beta   90.00
_cell.angle_gamma   90.00
#
_symmetry.space_group_name_H-M   'P 1'
#
loop_
_entity.id
_entity.type
_entity.pdbx_description
1 polymer ?
#
loop_
_entity_poly.entity_id
_entity_poly.type
_entity_poly.pdbx_seq_one_letter_code
_entity_poly.pdbx_strand_id
1 'polypeptide(L)'
;MISKIANRFPSTFNFVEKYFSEIIPSIMFITLFMCGYFKEKQQINVDYANYVITVVSIMLAFYLGNIFIISNASKDSIIGSLHPKTQKRLYKYNSTAILYSIFIILCYLVVNIYTYTYYLFIILVFCNICSALRIYGLMHHMAKLEIDKRIKKHKEYF
;
A
#
# COMPACT_ATOMS: atom_id res chain seq x y z
N MET A 1 -13.47 -7.25 20.80
CA MET A 1 -12.29 -8.15 20.90
C MET A 1 -11.03 -7.52 20.34
N ILE A 2 -11.08 -6.79 19.22
CA ILE A 2 -9.93 -6.12 18.58
C ILE A 2 -9.35 -4.99 19.44
N SER A 3 -10.20 -4.25 20.21
CA SER A 3 -9.72 -3.22 21.14
C SER A 3 -8.85 -3.78 22.27
N LYS A 4 -9.05 -5.03 22.68
CA LYS A 4 -8.24 -5.68 23.71
C LYS A 4 -6.88 -6.18 23.18
N ILE A 5 -6.78 -6.47 21.87
CA ILE A 5 -5.50 -6.87 21.25
C ILE A 5 -4.66 -5.62 20.96
N ALA A 6 -5.27 -4.53 20.52
CA ALA A 6 -4.58 -3.26 20.28
C ALA A 6 -3.96 -2.65 21.56
N ASN A 7 -4.56 -2.93 22.73
CA ASN A 7 -4.04 -2.46 24.03
C ASN A 7 -2.91 -3.33 24.59
N ARG A 8 -2.62 -4.50 24.00
CA ARG A 8 -1.58 -5.42 24.48
C ARG A 8 -0.22 -5.26 23.80
N PHE A 9 -0.18 -4.57 22.63
CA PHE A 9 1.08 -4.30 21.92
C PHE A 9 1.41 -2.80 21.96
N PRO A 10 2.51 -2.43 22.61
CA PRO A 10 2.87 -1.03 22.82
C PRO A 10 3.32 -0.34 21.52
N SER A 11 3.70 0.90 21.64
CA SER A 11 4.12 1.87 20.63
C SER A 11 4.89 1.32 19.40
N THR A 12 5.63 0.22 19.56
CA THR A 12 6.39 -0.45 18.50
C THR A 12 5.52 -1.02 17.37
N PHE A 13 4.37 -1.65 17.70
CA PHE A 13 3.47 -2.19 16.66
C PHE A 13 2.81 -1.05 15.85
N ASN A 14 2.41 0.01 16.52
CA ASN A 14 1.89 1.20 15.84
C ASN A 14 2.94 1.89 14.98
N PHE A 15 4.22 1.85 15.40
CA PHE A 15 5.33 2.37 14.62
C PHE A 15 5.57 1.51 13.36
N VAL A 16 5.68 0.19 13.51
CA VAL A 16 5.85 -0.74 12.39
C VAL A 16 4.68 -0.64 11.42
N GLU A 17 3.43 -0.61 11.92
CA GLU A 17 2.26 -0.43 11.07
C GLU A 17 2.30 0.88 10.30
N LYS A 18 2.74 1.97 10.94
CA LYS A 18 2.81 3.30 10.32
C LYS A 18 3.84 3.36 9.19
N TYR A 19 4.98 2.71 9.38
CA TYR A 19 6.12 2.79 8.44
C TYR A 19 6.37 1.48 7.69
N PHE A 20 5.40 0.57 7.70
CA PHE A 20 5.51 -0.75 7.06
C PHE A 20 5.91 -0.64 5.58
N SER A 21 5.32 0.32 4.85
CA SER A 21 5.57 0.55 3.43
C SER A 21 6.97 1.12 3.14
N GLU A 22 7.64 1.69 4.14
CA GLU A 22 8.97 2.28 4.00
C GLU A 22 10.06 1.40 4.63
N ILE A 23 9.79 0.81 5.79
CA ILE A 23 10.76 0.02 6.54
C ILE A 23 11.10 -1.28 5.83
N ILE A 24 10.08 -2.04 5.39
CA ILE A 24 10.31 -3.36 4.78
C ILE A 24 11.09 -3.23 3.46
N PRO A 25 10.70 -2.36 2.51
CA PRO A 25 11.48 -2.17 1.29
C PRO A 25 12.90 -1.68 1.55
N SER A 26 13.09 -0.80 2.56
CA SER A 26 14.41 -0.30 2.92
C SER A 26 15.32 -1.41 3.46
N ILE A 27 14.80 -2.28 4.32
CA ILE A 27 15.53 -3.45 4.82
C ILE A 27 15.87 -4.39 3.67
N MET A 28 14.92 -4.71 2.81
CA MET A 28 15.13 -5.58 1.65
C MET A 28 16.21 -4.99 0.73
N PHE A 29 16.15 -3.68 0.45
CA PHE A 29 17.15 -3.01 -0.38
C PHE A 29 18.55 -3.08 0.24
N ILE A 30 18.70 -2.78 1.54
CA ILE A 30 19.97 -2.88 2.26
C ILE A 30 20.52 -4.30 2.18
N THR A 31 19.67 -5.30 2.38
CA THR A 31 20.05 -6.72 2.30
C THR A 31 20.57 -7.07 0.90
N LEU A 32 19.85 -6.68 -0.15
CA LEU A 32 20.25 -6.92 -1.54
C LEU A 32 21.57 -6.19 -1.88
N PHE A 33 21.73 -4.96 -1.36
CA PHE A 33 22.95 -4.18 -1.53
C PHE A 33 24.15 -4.86 -0.86
N MET A 34 23.99 -5.33 0.39
CA MET A 34 25.05 -6.04 1.13
C MET A 34 25.40 -7.38 0.48
N CYS A 35 24.45 -8.08 -0.12
CA CYS A 35 24.68 -9.31 -0.88
C CYS A 35 25.41 -9.08 -2.23
N GLY A 36 25.69 -7.83 -2.59
CA GLY A 36 26.45 -7.50 -3.81
C GLY A 36 25.65 -7.62 -5.11
N TYR A 37 24.33 -7.74 -5.03
CA TYR A 37 23.44 -7.86 -6.20
C TYR A 37 23.56 -6.65 -7.16
N PHE A 38 24.07 -5.50 -6.69
CA PHE A 38 24.15 -4.25 -7.43
C PHE A 38 25.56 -3.89 -7.91
N LYS A 39 26.51 -4.86 -7.88
CA LYS A 39 27.89 -4.60 -8.29
C LYS A 39 28.09 -4.41 -9.78
N GLU A 40 27.20 -4.95 -10.61
CA GLU A 40 27.27 -4.80 -12.06
C GLU A 40 26.33 -3.70 -12.55
N LYS A 41 26.78 -2.95 -13.59
CA LYS A 41 25.91 -2.01 -14.32
C LYS A 41 24.80 -2.80 -15.00
N GLN A 42 23.70 -3.01 -14.31
CA GLN A 42 22.54 -3.63 -14.93
C GLN A 42 21.77 -2.56 -15.72
N GLN A 43 21.69 -2.78 -17.02
CA GLN A 43 20.72 -2.05 -17.85
C GLN A 43 19.34 -2.69 -17.59
N ILE A 44 18.34 -1.86 -17.33
CA ILE A 44 16.97 -2.36 -17.25
C ILE A 44 16.59 -2.90 -18.63
N ASN A 45 16.10 -4.15 -18.65
CA ASN A 45 15.39 -4.63 -19.82
C ASN A 45 14.15 -3.75 -20.00
N VAL A 46 14.07 -3.07 -21.15
CA VAL A 46 12.99 -2.10 -21.47
C VAL A 46 11.62 -2.77 -21.40
N ASP A 47 11.51 -4.02 -21.83
CA ASP A 47 10.24 -4.75 -21.78
C ASP A 47 9.77 -4.96 -20.34
N TYR A 48 10.69 -5.34 -19.45
CA TYR A 48 10.37 -5.52 -18.05
C TYR A 48 9.94 -4.21 -17.39
N ALA A 49 10.62 -3.10 -17.68
CA ALA A 49 10.25 -1.79 -17.19
C ALA A 49 8.85 -1.37 -17.69
N ASN A 50 8.52 -1.64 -18.95
CA ASN A 50 7.20 -1.39 -19.52
C ASN A 50 6.09 -2.19 -18.81
N TYR A 51 6.32 -3.47 -18.48
CA TYR A 51 5.37 -4.26 -17.69
C TYR A 51 5.15 -3.67 -16.29
N VAL A 52 6.23 -3.27 -15.61
CA VAL A 52 6.14 -2.64 -14.28
C VAL A 52 5.31 -1.35 -14.35
N ILE A 53 5.56 -0.48 -15.33
CA ILE A 53 4.81 0.77 -15.50
C ILE A 53 3.34 0.51 -15.78
N THR A 54 3.02 -0.49 -16.60
CA THR A 54 1.63 -0.87 -16.86
C THR A 54 0.92 -1.29 -15.58
N VAL A 55 1.53 -2.16 -14.79
CA VAL A 55 0.99 -2.59 -13.49
C VAL A 55 0.82 -1.42 -12.53
N VAL A 56 1.85 -0.56 -12.41
CA VAL A 56 1.80 0.63 -11.54
C VAL A 56 0.69 1.60 -11.96
N SER A 57 0.45 1.77 -13.27
CA SER A 57 -0.64 2.61 -13.78
C SER A 57 -2.01 2.07 -13.41
N ILE A 58 -2.21 0.75 -13.49
CA ILE A 58 -3.43 0.09 -13.03
C ILE A 58 -3.63 0.28 -11.52
N MET A 59 -2.56 0.09 -10.73
CA MET A 59 -2.60 0.31 -9.29
C MET A 59 -2.91 1.77 -8.95
N LEU A 60 -2.36 2.72 -9.68
CA LEU A 60 -2.64 4.15 -9.51
C LEU A 60 -4.14 4.45 -9.72
N ALA A 61 -4.73 3.92 -10.78
CA ALA A 61 -6.16 4.07 -11.03
C ALA A 61 -7.01 3.46 -9.89
N PHE A 62 -6.61 2.30 -9.37
CA PHE A 62 -7.25 1.68 -8.21
C PHE A 62 -7.17 2.56 -6.95
N TYR A 63 -6.02 3.15 -6.64
CA TYR A 63 -5.86 4.03 -5.48
C TYR A 63 -6.68 5.31 -5.60
N LEU A 64 -6.75 5.90 -6.80
CA LEU A 64 -7.60 7.06 -7.07
C LEU A 64 -9.08 6.71 -6.90
N GLY A 65 -9.51 5.56 -7.43
CA GLY A 65 -10.87 5.06 -7.22
C GLY A 65 -11.21 4.87 -5.74
N ASN A 66 -10.29 4.31 -4.96
CA ASN A 66 -10.47 4.18 -3.51
C ASN A 66 -10.62 5.52 -2.80
N ILE A 67 -9.81 6.53 -3.15
CA ILE A 67 -9.94 7.88 -2.57
C ILE A 67 -11.30 8.47 -2.91
N PHE A 68 -11.74 8.34 -4.17
CA PHE A 68 -13.06 8.80 -4.58
C PHE A 68 -14.18 8.14 -3.78
N ILE A 69 -14.14 6.82 -3.60
CA ILE A 69 -15.11 6.06 -2.79
C ILE A 69 -15.09 6.53 -1.33
N ILE A 70 -13.91 6.73 -0.74
CA ILE A 70 -13.76 7.19 0.65
C ILE A 70 -14.35 8.61 0.82
N SER A 71 -14.07 9.50 -0.14
CA SER A 71 -14.51 10.89 -0.08
C SER A 71 -16.01 11.05 -0.26
N ASN A 72 -16.65 10.17 -1.04
CA ASN A 72 -18.08 10.20 -1.32
C ASN A 72 -18.89 9.18 -0.50
N ALA A 73 -18.28 8.57 0.51
CA ALA A 73 -18.94 7.55 1.33
C ALA A 73 -20.12 8.13 2.10
N SER A 74 -21.34 7.65 1.84
CA SER A 74 -22.51 7.98 2.64
C SER A 74 -22.40 7.36 4.04
N LYS A 75 -23.08 7.93 5.04
CA LYS A 75 -23.07 7.39 6.42
C LYS A 75 -23.56 5.94 6.49
N ASP A 76 -24.41 5.55 5.56
CA ASP A 76 -24.99 4.20 5.49
C ASP A 76 -24.08 3.20 4.77
N SER A 77 -23.04 3.66 4.10
CA SER A 77 -22.06 2.81 3.45
C SER A 77 -21.10 2.18 4.46
N ILE A 78 -20.49 1.04 4.07
CA ILE A 78 -19.48 0.35 4.90
C ILE A 78 -18.37 1.33 5.30
N ILE A 79 -17.87 2.10 4.34
CA ILE A 79 -16.78 3.06 4.57
C ILE A 79 -17.23 4.25 5.42
N GLY A 80 -18.45 4.77 5.17
CA GLY A 80 -19.01 5.88 5.95
C GLY A 80 -19.34 5.50 7.40
N SER A 81 -19.64 4.24 7.66
CA SER A 81 -19.88 3.70 9.02
C SER A 81 -18.59 3.46 9.81
N LEU A 82 -17.41 3.54 9.18
CA LEU A 82 -16.14 3.35 9.85
C LEU A 82 -15.83 4.49 10.82
N HIS A 83 -15.08 4.16 11.88
CA HIS A 83 -14.57 5.18 12.78
C HIS A 83 -13.70 6.21 12.02
N PRO A 84 -13.86 7.52 12.25
CA PRO A 84 -13.14 8.58 11.50
C PRO A 84 -11.62 8.40 11.44
N LYS A 85 -11.00 7.86 12.51
CA LYS A 85 -9.56 7.53 12.52
C LYS A 85 -9.19 6.47 11.48
N THR A 86 -10.06 5.48 11.25
CA THR A 86 -9.83 4.42 10.26
C THR A 86 -10.00 4.95 8.84
N GLN A 87 -11.01 5.79 8.60
CA GLN A 87 -11.18 6.47 7.30
C GLN A 87 -9.95 7.33 6.96
N LYS A 88 -9.48 8.14 7.94
CA LYS A 88 -8.28 8.97 7.76
C LYS A 88 -7.03 8.14 7.48
N ARG A 89 -6.87 6.99 8.14
CA ARG A 89 -5.76 6.06 7.86
C ARG A 89 -5.84 5.50 6.44
N LEU A 90 -7.01 5.02 6.03
CA LEU A 90 -7.22 4.46 4.70
C LEU A 90 -6.95 5.51 3.61
N TYR A 91 -7.46 6.72 3.79
CA TYR A 91 -7.17 7.86 2.91
C TYR A 91 -5.66 8.13 2.81
N LYS A 92 -4.97 8.21 3.96
CA LYS A 92 -3.53 8.46 4.00
C LYS A 92 -2.74 7.38 3.26
N TYR A 93 -3.08 6.10 3.43
CA TYR A 93 -2.38 5.00 2.78
C TYR A 93 -2.55 5.02 1.27
N ASN A 94 -3.77 5.31 0.78
CA ASN A 94 -4.01 5.47 -0.65
C ASN A 94 -3.25 6.70 -1.21
N SER A 95 -3.25 7.84 -0.51
CA SER A 95 -2.50 9.03 -0.93
C SER A 95 -0.99 8.77 -1.01
N THR A 96 -0.42 8.04 -0.04
CA THR A 96 1.00 7.66 -0.06
C THR A 96 1.30 6.72 -1.22
N ALA A 97 0.44 5.75 -1.49
CA ALA A 97 0.59 4.81 -2.61
C ALA A 97 0.51 5.53 -3.97
N ILE A 98 -0.37 6.53 -4.11
CA ILE A 98 -0.44 7.40 -5.29
C ILE A 98 0.89 8.13 -5.50
N LEU A 99 1.45 8.72 -4.45
CA LEU A 99 2.75 9.41 -4.55
C LEU A 99 3.85 8.46 -5.01
N TYR A 100 3.94 7.25 -4.47
CA TYR A 100 4.91 6.25 -4.93
C TYR A 100 4.69 5.90 -6.41
N SER A 101 3.44 5.71 -6.84
CA SER A 101 3.13 5.41 -8.25
C SER A 101 3.58 6.53 -9.19
N ILE A 102 3.33 7.79 -8.82
CA ILE A 102 3.77 8.96 -9.59
C ILE A 102 5.29 9.02 -9.65
N PHE A 103 5.99 8.83 -8.52
CA PHE A 103 7.44 8.83 -8.49
C PHE A 103 8.06 7.70 -9.31
N ILE A 104 7.43 6.50 -9.34
CA ILE A 104 7.86 5.38 -10.17
C ILE A 104 7.79 5.78 -11.66
N ILE A 105 6.68 6.38 -12.08
CA ILE A 105 6.50 6.83 -13.47
C ILE A 105 7.54 7.89 -13.83
N LEU A 106 7.79 8.87 -12.95
CA LEU A 106 8.82 9.89 -13.16
C LEU A 106 10.23 9.29 -13.21
N CYS A 107 10.55 8.36 -12.30
CA CYS A 107 11.85 7.67 -12.32
C CYS A 107 12.02 6.85 -13.59
N TYR A 108 10.98 6.25 -14.12
CA TYR A 108 11.04 5.49 -15.37
C TYR A 108 11.51 6.37 -16.55
N LEU A 109 11.06 7.62 -16.63
CA LEU A 109 11.44 8.53 -17.69
C LEU A 109 12.95 8.83 -17.71
N VAL A 110 13.63 8.75 -16.56
CA VAL A 110 15.05 9.07 -16.42
C VAL A 110 15.93 7.86 -16.08
N VAL A 111 15.34 6.69 -15.91
CA VAL A 111 16.04 5.48 -15.44
C VAL A 111 17.15 5.04 -16.40
N ASN A 112 16.97 5.23 -17.70
CA ASN A 112 17.96 4.89 -18.72
C ASN A 112 19.12 5.88 -18.79
N ILE A 113 19.00 7.03 -18.13
CA ILE A 113 20.00 8.12 -18.17
C ILE A 113 21.02 7.95 -17.03
N TYR A 114 20.56 7.58 -15.85
CA TYR A 114 21.38 7.53 -14.64
C TYR A 114 21.28 6.18 -13.93
N THR A 115 22.40 5.52 -13.67
CA THR A 115 22.47 4.24 -12.96
C THR A 115 21.81 4.28 -11.57
N TYR A 116 21.94 5.41 -10.84
CA TYR A 116 21.33 5.58 -9.52
C TYR A 116 19.80 5.59 -9.56
N THR A 117 19.22 6.02 -10.66
CA THR A 117 17.76 6.07 -10.83
C THR A 117 17.17 4.66 -10.91
N TYR A 118 17.94 3.69 -11.38
CA TYR A 118 17.54 2.27 -11.37
C TYR A 118 17.27 1.75 -9.95
N TYR A 119 18.17 2.02 -9.03
CA TYR A 119 18.00 1.57 -7.65
C TYR A 119 16.83 2.27 -6.97
N LEU A 120 16.67 3.56 -7.21
CA LEU A 120 15.53 4.32 -6.72
C LEU A 120 14.20 3.76 -7.27
N PHE A 121 14.16 3.44 -8.57
CA PHE A 121 13.00 2.81 -9.21
C PHE A 121 12.62 1.51 -8.53
N ILE A 122 13.57 0.61 -8.28
CA ILE A 122 13.33 -0.67 -7.58
C ILE A 122 12.77 -0.43 -6.17
N ILE A 123 13.37 0.47 -5.39
CA ILE A 123 12.90 0.79 -4.04
C ILE A 123 11.45 1.27 -4.08
N LEU A 124 11.14 2.19 -4.97
CA LEU A 124 9.79 2.75 -5.10
C LEU A 124 8.77 1.69 -5.51
N VAL A 125 9.13 0.75 -6.38
CA VAL A 125 8.27 -0.38 -6.77
C VAL A 125 7.97 -1.25 -5.54
N PHE A 126 8.98 -1.57 -4.73
CA PHE A 126 8.76 -2.33 -3.48
C PHE A 126 7.89 -1.56 -2.49
N CYS A 127 8.10 -0.25 -2.31
CA CYS A 127 7.26 0.60 -1.47
C CYS A 127 5.80 0.60 -1.94
N ASN A 128 5.58 0.65 -3.26
CA ASN A 128 4.24 0.60 -3.85
C ASN A 128 3.55 -0.74 -3.59
N ILE A 129 4.25 -1.86 -3.80
CA ILE A 129 3.72 -3.21 -3.53
C ILE A 129 3.36 -3.36 -2.04
N CYS A 130 4.24 -2.94 -1.12
CA CYS A 130 3.96 -2.99 0.31
C CYS A 130 2.75 -2.13 0.69
N SER A 131 2.58 -0.96 0.06
CA SER A 131 1.42 -0.10 0.25
C SER A 131 0.13 -0.75 -0.26
N ALA A 132 0.17 -1.42 -1.41
CA ALA A 132 -0.96 -2.18 -1.95
C ALA A 132 -1.38 -3.31 -1.01
N LEU A 133 -0.44 -4.11 -0.52
CA LEU A 133 -0.72 -5.20 0.41
C LEU A 133 -1.36 -4.69 1.71
N ARG A 134 -0.90 -3.55 2.20
CA ARG A 134 -1.45 -2.90 3.38
C ARG A 134 -2.90 -2.42 3.17
N ILE A 135 -3.17 -1.76 2.04
CA ILE A 135 -4.52 -1.31 1.69
C ILE A 135 -5.43 -2.52 1.54
N TYR A 136 -4.97 -3.56 0.83
CA TYR A 136 -5.71 -4.81 0.66
C TYR A 136 -6.05 -5.47 2.01
N GLY A 137 -5.07 -5.59 2.91
CA GLY A 137 -5.28 -6.16 4.25
C GLY A 137 -6.32 -5.40 5.06
N LEU A 138 -6.30 -4.06 5.00
CA LEU A 138 -7.31 -3.21 5.65
C LEU A 138 -8.70 -3.42 5.04
N MET A 139 -8.81 -3.39 3.72
CA MET A 139 -10.08 -3.57 3.00
C MET A 139 -10.67 -4.96 3.26
N HIS A 140 -9.83 -6.01 3.20
CA HIS A 140 -10.25 -7.37 3.50
C HIS A 140 -10.78 -7.52 4.94
N HIS A 141 -10.08 -6.94 5.91
CA HIS A 141 -10.52 -6.96 7.31
C HIS A 141 -11.87 -6.26 7.51
N MET A 142 -12.07 -5.11 6.86
CA MET A 142 -13.33 -4.38 6.90
C MET A 142 -14.48 -5.17 6.27
N ALA A 143 -14.25 -5.77 5.11
CA ALA A 143 -15.23 -6.62 4.44
C ALA A 143 -15.65 -7.80 5.32
N LYS A 144 -14.69 -8.46 5.98
CA LYS A 144 -14.98 -9.56 6.92
C LYS A 144 -15.86 -9.11 8.08
N LEU A 145 -15.55 -7.97 8.71
CA LEU A 145 -16.34 -7.43 9.81
C LEU A 145 -17.80 -7.12 9.39
N GLU A 146 -17.99 -6.63 8.18
CA GLU A 146 -19.32 -6.33 7.66
C GLU A 146 -20.11 -7.61 7.39
N ILE A 147 -19.49 -8.62 6.80
CA ILE A 147 -20.11 -9.94 6.59
C ILE A 147 -20.55 -10.53 7.93
N ASP A 148 -19.68 -10.51 8.95
CA ASP A 148 -19.98 -11.03 10.29
C ASP A 148 -21.16 -10.29 10.93
N LYS A 149 -21.26 -8.96 10.75
CA LYS A 149 -22.42 -8.17 11.23
C LYS A 149 -23.71 -8.57 10.54
N ARG A 150 -23.69 -8.75 9.22
CA ARG A 150 -24.89 -9.17 8.45
C ARG A 150 -25.37 -10.54 8.86
N ILE A 151 -24.44 -11.49 9.06
CA ILE A 151 -24.79 -12.85 9.53
C ILE A 151 -25.43 -12.81 10.93
N LYS A 152 -24.90 -12.00 11.85
CA LYS A 152 -25.48 -11.85 13.19
C LYS A 152 -26.91 -11.27 13.12
N LYS A 153 -27.07 -10.20 12.34
CA LYS A 153 -28.38 -9.57 12.16
C LYS A 153 -29.42 -10.55 11.57
N HIS A 154 -29.00 -11.40 10.63
CA HIS A 154 -29.88 -12.39 10.03
C HIS A 154 -30.33 -13.47 11.06
N LYS A 155 -29.42 -13.85 11.99
CA LYS A 155 -29.74 -14.82 13.06
C LYS A 155 -30.66 -14.28 14.16
N GLU A 156 -30.76 -12.97 14.32
CA GLU A 156 -31.64 -12.32 15.27
C GLU A 156 -33.09 -12.23 14.76
N TYR A 157 -33.32 -12.44 13.46
CA TYR A 157 -34.66 -12.41 12.83
C TYR A 157 -35.29 -13.79 12.62
N PHE A 158 -34.61 -14.87 12.97
CA PHE A 158 -35.07 -16.25 12.94
C PHE A 158 -34.85 -16.93 14.30
#